data_b91316ada2f63647e908000dbb93e22b
#
_entry.id   b91316ada2f63647e908000dbb93e22b
#
_cell.length_a   1.000
_cell.length_b   1.000
_cell.length_c   1.000
_cell.angle_alpha   90.00
_cell.angle_beta   90.00
_cell.angle_gamma   90.00
#
_symmetry.space_group_name_H-M   'P 1'
#
loop_
_entity.id
_entity.type
_entity.pdbx_description
1 polymer ?
#
loop_
_entity_poly.entity_id
_entity_poly.type
_entity_poly.pdbx_seq_one_letter_code
_entity_poly.pdbx_strand_id
1 'polypeptide(L)'
;MNYRNKTLLEIVRESPCQLCGAQDGTVVAAHSNQQRDGKGTAIKAHDYRIAALCYSCHSQIDQGSKMLKEDRMELWEMAHRKTIGWLFESGRLELIPEKNLGEFKKS
;
A
#
# COMPACT_ATOMS: atom_id res chain seq x y z
N MET A 1 12.68 -13.01 -5.12
CA MET A 1 12.29 -12.51 -3.79
C MET A 1 11.53 -11.22 -3.93
N ASN A 2 10.46 -11.05 -3.16
CA ASN A 2 9.65 -9.85 -3.27
C ASN A 2 10.32 -8.65 -2.59
N TYR A 3 10.01 -7.47 -3.10
CA TYR A 3 10.56 -6.23 -2.56
C TYR A 3 10.05 -5.98 -1.13
N ARG A 4 10.95 -5.65 -0.22
CA ARG A 4 10.60 -5.33 1.16
C ARG A 4 11.19 -3.99 1.56
N ASN A 5 10.38 -3.16 2.22
CA ASN A 5 10.79 -1.84 2.67
C ASN A 5 9.99 -1.45 3.91
N LYS A 6 10.56 -1.73 5.07
CA LYS A 6 9.88 -1.48 6.35
C LYS A 6 9.54 0.00 6.54
N THR A 7 10.44 0.88 6.13
CA THR A 7 10.22 2.33 6.27
C THR A 7 9.00 2.77 5.47
N LEU A 8 8.85 2.26 4.24
CA LEU A 8 7.68 2.57 3.42
C LEU A 8 6.38 2.15 4.12
N LEU A 9 6.36 0.96 4.70
CA LEU A 9 5.16 0.47 5.38
C LEU A 9 4.82 1.34 6.60
N GLU A 10 5.83 1.77 7.35
CA GLU A 10 5.63 2.64 8.51
C GLU A 10 5.08 4.01 8.08
N ILE A 11 5.62 4.57 7.00
CA ILE A 11 5.16 5.86 6.49
C ILE A 11 3.71 5.78 6.03
N VAL A 12 3.32 4.70 5.35
CA VAL A 12 1.96 4.54 4.86
C VAL A 12 0.94 4.56 6.02
N ARG A 13 1.33 4.09 7.19
CA ARG A 13 0.45 4.12 8.37
C ARG A 13 0.12 5.53 8.85
N GLU A 14 0.86 6.53 8.40
CA GLU A 14 0.58 7.93 8.74
C GLU A 14 -0.53 8.53 7.87
N SER A 15 -0.91 7.85 6.80
CA SER A 15 -1.96 8.32 5.91
C SER A 15 -3.33 8.14 6.55
N PRO A 16 -4.29 9.02 6.21
CA PRO A 16 -5.70 8.69 6.46
C PRO A 16 -6.06 7.45 5.64
N CYS A 17 -7.10 6.75 6.06
CA CYS A 17 -7.63 5.64 5.26
C CYS A 17 -7.99 6.17 3.87
N GLN A 18 -7.48 5.56 2.83
CA GLN A 18 -7.69 6.05 1.47
C GLN A 18 -9.02 5.60 0.86
N LEU A 19 -9.89 5.00 1.66
CA LEU A 19 -11.27 4.73 1.25
C LEU A 19 -12.26 5.60 2.01
N CYS A 20 -12.21 5.60 3.34
CA CYS A 20 -13.20 6.33 4.14
C CYS A 20 -12.66 7.59 4.81
N GLY A 21 -11.35 7.84 4.74
CA GLY A 21 -10.75 9.02 5.34
C GLY A 21 -10.49 8.95 6.83
N ALA A 22 -10.73 7.81 7.47
CA ALA A 22 -10.57 7.67 8.92
C ALA A 22 -9.13 7.91 9.36
N GLN A 23 -8.97 8.57 10.49
CA GLN A 23 -7.66 8.80 11.13
C GLN A 23 -7.76 8.36 12.58
N ASP A 24 -8.11 7.10 12.78
CA ASP A 24 -8.43 6.57 14.10
C ASP A 24 -7.31 5.72 14.72
N GLY A 25 -6.14 5.75 14.11
CA GLY A 25 -5.00 4.99 14.60
C GLY A 25 -4.98 3.54 14.15
N THR A 26 -5.95 3.11 13.34
CA THR A 26 -6.02 1.72 12.87
C THR A 26 -5.52 1.53 11.44
N VAL A 27 -5.05 2.61 10.79
CA VAL A 27 -4.59 2.52 9.40
C VAL A 27 -3.35 1.64 9.30
N VAL A 28 -3.39 0.71 8.37
CA VAL A 28 -2.27 -0.20 8.09
C VAL A 28 -1.94 -0.16 6.60
N ALA A 29 -0.75 -0.65 6.26
CA ALA A 29 -0.35 -0.83 4.87
C ALA A 29 -0.86 -2.20 4.42
N ALA A 30 -2.03 -2.22 3.79
CA ALA A 30 -2.68 -3.47 3.38
C ALA A 30 -2.11 -3.94 2.04
N HIS A 31 -1.42 -5.07 2.05
CA HIS A 31 -0.81 -5.64 0.85
C HIS A 31 -1.88 -6.17 -0.12
N SER A 32 -1.54 -6.15 -1.40
CA SER A 32 -2.36 -6.77 -2.43
C SER A 32 -2.51 -8.27 -2.19
N ASN A 33 -3.66 -8.83 -2.54
CA ASN A 33 -3.91 -10.28 -2.51
C ASN A 33 -3.81 -10.89 -3.92
N GLN A 34 -3.26 -10.16 -4.87
CA GLN A 34 -3.20 -10.61 -6.27
C GLN A 34 -1.83 -11.17 -6.63
N GLN A 35 -1.82 -12.30 -7.32
CA GLN A 35 -0.57 -12.94 -7.74
C GLN A 35 0.29 -12.02 -8.60
N ARG A 36 -0.34 -11.20 -9.44
CA ARG A 36 0.40 -10.26 -10.29
C ARG A 36 1.20 -9.24 -9.48
N ASP A 37 0.87 -9.06 -8.21
CA ASP A 37 1.56 -8.15 -7.31
C ASP A 37 2.57 -8.87 -6.42
N GLY A 38 2.87 -10.13 -6.73
CA GLY A 38 3.86 -10.92 -6.01
C GLY A 38 3.29 -11.77 -4.89
N LYS A 39 1.96 -11.78 -4.72
CA LYS A 39 1.32 -12.60 -3.68
C LYS A 39 1.45 -14.08 -4.00
N GLY A 40 1.87 -14.87 -3.03
CA GLY A 40 1.94 -16.33 -3.15
C GLY A 40 1.48 -16.97 -1.85
N THR A 41 1.53 -18.30 -1.79
CA THR A 41 1.19 -19.04 -0.59
C THR A 41 2.18 -18.66 0.52
N ALA A 42 1.65 -18.09 1.62
CA ALA A 42 2.45 -17.60 2.74
C ALA A 42 3.47 -16.53 2.35
N ILE A 43 3.32 -15.92 1.18
CA ILE A 43 4.21 -14.86 0.69
C ILE A 43 3.39 -13.60 0.45
N LYS A 44 3.77 -12.50 1.10
CA LYS A 44 3.11 -11.22 0.89
C LYS A 44 3.53 -10.62 -0.44
N ALA A 45 2.65 -9.85 -1.06
CA ALA A 45 2.96 -9.07 -2.25
C ALA A 45 4.12 -8.12 -1.99
N HIS A 46 4.65 -7.50 -3.04
CA HIS A 46 5.70 -6.50 -2.92
C HIS A 46 5.25 -5.36 -2.00
N ASP A 47 6.16 -4.83 -1.20
CA ASP A 47 5.82 -3.75 -0.26
C ASP A 47 5.39 -2.46 -0.97
N TYR A 48 5.64 -2.30 -2.25
CA TYR A 48 5.12 -1.14 -3.00
C TYR A 48 3.69 -1.38 -3.53
N ARG A 49 3.13 -2.57 -3.31
CA ARG A 49 1.73 -2.89 -3.67
C ARG A 49 0.89 -2.90 -2.40
N ILE A 50 0.71 -1.72 -1.80
CA ILE A 50 0.01 -1.55 -0.53
C ILE A 50 -1.00 -0.43 -0.64
N ALA A 51 -2.00 -0.49 0.23
CA ALA A 51 -3.02 0.54 0.35
C ALA A 51 -3.19 0.92 1.82
N ALA A 52 -3.30 2.22 2.10
CA ALA A 52 -3.55 2.70 3.45
C ALA A 52 -5.04 2.50 3.77
N LEU A 53 -5.35 1.56 4.63
CA LEU A 53 -6.73 1.21 4.99
C LEU A 53 -6.88 1.13 6.50
N CYS A 54 -7.98 1.70 7.01
CA CYS A 54 -8.31 1.55 8.42
C CYS A 54 -8.78 0.11 8.68
N TYR A 55 -8.89 -0.26 9.96
CA TYR A 55 -9.29 -1.62 10.33
C TYR A 55 -10.60 -2.05 9.65
N SER A 56 -11.60 -1.19 9.68
CA SER A 56 -12.91 -1.50 9.13
C SER A 56 -12.86 -1.76 7.62
N CYS A 57 -12.23 -0.85 6.87
CA CYS A 57 -12.13 -1.01 5.41
C CYS A 57 -11.27 -2.21 5.04
N HIS A 58 -10.18 -2.44 5.77
CA HIS A 58 -9.31 -3.58 5.53
C HIS A 58 -10.06 -4.90 5.74
N SER A 59 -10.85 -4.98 6.83
CA SER A 59 -11.65 -6.17 7.11
C SER A 59 -12.67 -6.44 6.02
N GLN A 60 -13.34 -5.39 5.52
CA GLN A 60 -14.33 -5.56 4.46
C GLN A 60 -13.70 -6.08 3.17
N ILE A 61 -12.53 -5.60 2.84
CA ILE A 61 -11.84 -6.02 1.61
C ILE A 61 -11.32 -7.45 1.74
N ASP A 62 -10.73 -7.79 2.89
CA ASP A 62 -10.13 -9.12 3.07
C ASP A 62 -11.14 -10.21 3.41
N GLN A 63 -12.16 -9.88 4.21
CA GLN A 63 -13.05 -10.87 4.77
C GLN A 63 -14.53 -10.59 4.52
N GLY A 64 -14.81 -9.57 3.71
CA GLY A 64 -16.19 -9.17 3.45
C GLY A 64 -16.92 -10.21 2.64
N SER A 65 -17.90 -10.89 3.26
CA SER A 65 -18.68 -11.91 2.59
C SER A 65 -19.82 -11.35 1.74
N LYS A 66 -20.12 -10.04 1.89
CA LYS A 66 -21.23 -9.40 1.19
C LYS A 66 -20.85 -8.78 -0.13
N MET A 67 -19.57 -8.67 -0.42
CA MET A 67 -19.09 -8.11 -1.68
C MET A 67 -18.48 -9.19 -2.54
N LEU A 68 -18.65 -9.05 -3.86
CA LEU A 68 -18.00 -9.93 -4.81
C LEU A 68 -16.49 -9.73 -4.74
N LYS A 69 -15.75 -10.78 -5.07
CA LYS A 69 -14.29 -10.71 -5.08
C LYS A 69 -13.79 -9.60 -5.99
N GLU A 70 -14.39 -9.44 -7.16
CA GLU A 70 -14.02 -8.40 -8.12
C GLU A 70 -14.20 -7.01 -7.53
N ASP A 71 -15.29 -6.80 -6.79
CA ASP A 71 -15.57 -5.50 -6.18
C ASP A 71 -14.56 -5.18 -5.09
N ARG A 72 -14.18 -6.20 -4.30
CA ARG A 72 -13.16 -6.01 -3.25
C ARG A 72 -11.81 -5.67 -3.86
N MET A 73 -11.47 -6.31 -4.97
CA MET A 73 -10.22 -6.02 -5.67
C MET A 73 -10.22 -4.60 -6.22
N GLU A 74 -11.34 -4.15 -6.78
CA GLU A 74 -11.48 -2.80 -7.30
C GLU A 74 -11.31 -1.75 -6.21
N LEU A 75 -11.93 -1.97 -5.05
CA LEU A 75 -11.79 -1.05 -3.92
C LEU A 75 -10.34 -0.97 -3.46
N TRP A 76 -9.66 -2.11 -3.38
CA TRP A 76 -8.26 -2.12 -3.00
C TRP A 76 -7.41 -1.36 -4.02
N GLU A 77 -7.65 -1.60 -5.32
CA GLU A 77 -6.92 -0.91 -6.38
C GLU A 77 -7.10 0.62 -6.29
N MET A 78 -8.33 1.07 -6.05
CA MET A 78 -8.60 2.49 -5.90
C MET A 78 -7.84 3.06 -4.72
N ALA A 79 -7.86 2.37 -3.58
CA ALA A 79 -7.16 2.81 -2.38
C ALA A 79 -5.64 2.81 -2.59
N HIS A 80 -5.14 1.82 -3.33
CA HIS A 80 -3.71 1.74 -3.65
C HIS A 80 -3.26 2.96 -4.47
N ARG A 81 -4.01 3.31 -5.51
CA ARG A 81 -3.70 4.48 -6.33
C ARG A 81 -3.68 5.76 -5.51
N LYS A 82 -4.66 5.92 -4.64
CA LYS A 82 -4.74 7.09 -3.78
C LYS A 82 -3.59 7.12 -2.77
N THR A 83 -3.18 5.96 -2.27
CA THR A 83 -2.05 5.86 -1.35
C THR A 83 -0.76 6.32 -2.02
N ILE A 84 -0.52 5.87 -3.25
CA ILE A 84 0.66 6.31 -3.99
C ILE A 84 0.62 7.83 -4.21
N GLY A 85 -0.55 8.36 -4.60
CA GLY A 85 -0.70 9.81 -4.76
C GLY A 85 -0.42 10.56 -3.47
N TRP A 86 -0.94 10.06 -2.35
CA TRP A 86 -0.70 10.68 -1.05
C TRP A 86 0.79 10.71 -0.69
N LEU A 87 1.51 9.63 -0.97
CA LEU A 87 2.94 9.56 -0.69
C LEU A 87 3.70 10.68 -1.41
N PHE A 88 3.39 10.91 -2.69
CA PHE A 88 4.03 11.99 -3.47
C PHE A 88 3.56 13.36 -3.01
N GLU A 89 2.26 13.56 -2.88
CA GLU A 89 1.68 14.88 -2.58
C GLU A 89 2.01 15.37 -1.19
N SER A 90 2.19 14.46 -0.25
CA SER A 90 2.55 14.82 1.13
C SER A 90 4.06 15.00 1.32
N GLY A 91 4.86 14.78 0.27
CA GLY A 91 6.31 14.90 0.33
C GLY A 91 7.02 13.73 0.99
N ARG A 92 6.32 12.65 1.26
CA ARG A 92 6.92 11.48 1.91
C ARG A 92 7.69 10.58 0.93
N LEU A 93 7.43 10.75 -0.36
CA LEU A 93 8.14 10.02 -1.40
C LEU A 93 8.73 11.04 -2.38
N GLU A 94 10.04 11.04 -2.52
CA GLU A 94 10.75 11.97 -3.36
C GLU A 94 11.56 11.25 -4.43
N LEU A 95 11.72 11.91 -5.58
CA LEU A 95 12.57 11.39 -6.63
C LEU A 95 14.02 11.74 -6.34
N ILE A 96 14.90 10.79 -6.62
CA ILE A 96 16.35 11.03 -6.47
C ILE A 96 16.86 11.50 -7.82
N PRO A 97 17.39 12.74 -7.92
CA PRO A 97 17.96 13.24 -9.19
C PRO A 97 19.06 12.31 -9.69
N GLU A 98 19.18 12.17 -10.99
CA GLU A 98 20.16 11.28 -11.61
C GLU A 98 21.58 11.54 -11.12
N LYS A 99 21.95 12.80 -10.92
CA LYS A 99 23.27 13.16 -10.44
C LYS A 99 23.60 12.58 -9.06
N ASN A 100 22.57 12.27 -8.27
CA ASN A 100 22.74 11.70 -6.92
C ASN A 100 22.60 10.18 -6.93
N LEU A 101 22.08 9.63 -8.02
CA LEU A 101 21.77 8.23 -8.10
C LEU A 101 23.01 7.34 -8.03
N GLY A 102 24.14 7.84 -8.54
CA GLY A 102 25.38 7.09 -8.51
C GLY A 102 25.84 6.73 -7.11
N GLU A 103 25.51 7.54 -6.12
CA GLU A 103 25.89 7.27 -4.73
C GLU A 103 25.17 6.06 -4.18
N PHE A 104 23.94 5.83 -4.65
CA PHE A 104 23.12 4.72 -4.20
C PHE A 104 23.43 3.42 -4.94
N LYS A 105 23.94 3.54 -6.17
CA LYS A 105 24.29 2.38 -6.98
C LYS A 105 25.55 1.66 -6.53
N LYS A 106 26.34 2.28 -5.71
CA LYS A 106 27.62 1.72 -5.26
C LYS A 106 27.49 0.74 -4.14
N SER A 107 26.33 0.63 -3.57
CA SER A 107 26.09 -0.28 -2.46
C SER A 107 26.08 -1.73 -2.90
#